data_f29602a26e92e94f22615a3c34aa3490
#
_entry.id   f29602a26e92e94f22615a3c34aa3490
#
_cell.length_a   1.000
_cell.length_b   1.000
_cell.length_c   1.000
_cell.angle_alpha   90.00
_cell.angle_beta   90.00
_cell.angle_gamma   90.00
#
_symmetry.space_group_name_H-M   'P 1'
#
loop_
_entity.id
_entity.type
_entity.pdbx_description
1 polymer ?
#
loop_
_entity_poly.entity_id
_entity_poly.type
_entity_poly.pdbx_seq_one_letter_code
_entity_poly.pdbx_strand_id
1 'polypeptide(L)'
;MIEAHFGLLLGFAKDIKYGLRMYNARSETVASLPSFKSTWATARHCIVPCEAIYEQDWQRRAWATRFNAADGGTLAVAGIWQPWKSPGGQWIQSFALVSLSADDHRLKREYHRSDSKRGPEQQDKRMVVILPDDAI
;
A
#
# COMPACT_ATOMS: atom_id res chain seq x y z
N MET A 1 -2.76 17.91 6.93
CA MET A 1 -1.95 16.68 7.09
C MET A 1 -2.11 16.20 8.53
N ILE A 2 -2.26 14.91 8.75
CA ILE A 2 -2.38 14.30 10.08
C ILE A 2 -1.35 13.19 10.21
N GLU A 3 -0.91 12.93 11.43
CA GLU A 3 -0.08 11.77 11.74
C GLU A 3 -0.94 10.50 11.77
N ALA A 4 -0.44 9.42 11.17
CA ALA A 4 -1.16 8.15 11.11
C ALA A 4 -0.19 6.95 11.16
N HIS A 5 -0.66 5.86 11.75
CA HIS A 5 0.08 4.60 11.83
C HIS A 5 0.03 3.86 10.49
N PHE A 6 1.18 3.46 9.98
CA PHE A 6 1.24 2.62 8.78
C PHE A 6 0.89 1.17 9.11
N GLY A 7 -0.14 0.68 8.46
CA GLY A 7 -0.80 -0.60 8.72
C GLY A 7 -2.20 -0.37 9.30
N LEU A 8 -3.24 -0.70 8.52
CA LEU A 8 -4.64 -0.44 8.88
C LEU A 8 -5.03 -1.23 10.14
N LEU A 9 -5.58 -0.53 11.13
CA LEU A 9 -6.02 -1.11 12.40
C LEU A 9 -7.55 -1.27 12.37
N LEU A 10 -8.02 -2.50 12.32
CA LEU A 10 -9.45 -2.80 12.33
C LEU A 10 -10.03 -2.68 13.73
N GLY A 11 -11.32 -2.37 13.85
CA GLY A 11 -11.98 -2.12 15.13
C GLY A 11 -11.84 -3.23 16.16
N PHE A 12 -11.63 -4.47 15.72
CA PHE A 12 -11.40 -5.63 16.59
C PHE A 12 -9.92 -5.91 16.93
N ALA A 13 -8.99 -5.12 16.37
CA ALA A 13 -7.57 -5.28 16.64
C ALA A 13 -7.28 -5.05 18.13
N LYS A 14 -6.55 -5.98 18.73
CA LYS A 14 -6.23 -5.95 20.17
C LYS A 14 -5.03 -5.06 20.49
N ASP A 15 -4.16 -4.88 19.53
CA ASP A 15 -2.97 -4.03 19.65
C ASP A 15 -2.52 -3.49 18.28
N ILE A 16 -1.56 -2.57 18.31
CA ILE A 16 -1.02 -1.90 17.13
C ILE A 16 -0.26 -2.86 16.19
N LYS A 17 0.20 -3.99 16.68
CA LYS A 17 0.94 -4.99 15.88
C LYS A 17 0.05 -5.66 14.84
N TYR A 18 -1.27 -5.60 15.01
CA TYR A 18 -2.21 -6.06 13.99
C TYR A 18 -1.93 -5.40 12.63
N GLY A 19 -1.59 -4.11 12.62
CA GLY A 19 -1.26 -3.35 11.42
C GLY A 19 -0.09 -3.91 10.60
N LEU A 20 0.82 -4.69 11.23
CA LEU A 20 1.96 -5.31 10.53
C LEU A 20 1.56 -6.26 9.38
N ARG A 21 0.30 -6.64 9.29
CA ARG A 21 -0.24 -7.49 8.22
C ARG A 21 -1.18 -6.74 7.27
N MET A 22 -1.36 -5.44 7.52
CA MET A 22 -2.41 -4.64 6.89
C MET A 22 -1.85 -3.41 6.15
N TYR A 23 -0.67 -3.55 5.55
CA TYR A 23 0.01 -2.45 4.85
C TYR A 23 -0.59 -2.12 3.49
N ASN A 24 -1.06 -3.15 2.77
CA ASN A 24 -1.49 -3.03 1.39
C ASN A 24 -2.89 -3.56 1.19
N ALA A 25 -3.73 -2.77 0.55
CA ALA A 25 -5.06 -3.13 0.07
C ALA A 25 -5.01 -3.29 -1.45
N ARG A 26 -5.30 -4.49 -1.95
CA ARG A 26 -5.32 -4.75 -3.40
C ARG A 26 -6.52 -4.06 -4.05
N SER A 27 -6.31 -3.26 -5.07
CA SER A 27 -7.37 -2.54 -5.78
C SER A 27 -8.46 -3.47 -6.31
N GLU A 28 -8.09 -4.67 -6.73
CA GLU A 28 -9.00 -5.68 -7.29
C GLU A 28 -9.97 -6.26 -6.25
N THR A 29 -9.61 -6.21 -4.97
CA THR A 29 -10.38 -6.86 -3.90
C THR A 29 -10.73 -5.94 -2.73
N VAL A 30 -10.26 -4.71 -2.71
CA VAL A 30 -10.46 -3.76 -1.60
C VAL A 30 -11.95 -3.53 -1.30
N ALA A 31 -12.80 -3.53 -2.32
CA ALA A 31 -14.24 -3.32 -2.18
C ALA A 31 -14.99 -4.57 -1.67
N SER A 32 -14.38 -5.74 -1.70
CA SER A 32 -15.04 -7.02 -1.36
C SER A 32 -14.47 -7.71 -0.13
N LEU A 33 -13.16 -7.58 0.13
CA LEU A 33 -12.53 -8.22 1.27
C LEU A 33 -13.07 -7.68 2.61
N PRO A 34 -13.46 -8.55 3.55
CA PRO A 34 -13.99 -8.13 4.85
C PRO A 34 -13.13 -7.12 5.60
N SER A 35 -11.80 -7.22 5.46
CA SER A 35 -10.84 -6.32 6.11
C SER A 35 -10.88 -4.88 5.60
N PHE A 36 -11.31 -4.64 4.37
CA PHE A 36 -11.21 -3.34 3.71
C PHE A 36 -12.53 -2.78 3.21
N LYS A 37 -13.53 -3.65 2.92
CA LYS A 37 -14.78 -3.25 2.25
C LYS A 37 -15.52 -2.12 2.97
N SER A 38 -15.55 -2.13 4.29
CA SER A 38 -16.23 -1.10 5.08
C SER A 38 -15.51 0.26 4.95
N THR A 39 -14.18 0.26 5.06
CA THR A 39 -13.36 1.45 4.90
C THR A 39 -13.49 2.02 3.49
N TRP A 40 -13.48 1.16 2.48
CA TRP A 40 -13.66 1.54 1.08
C TRP A 40 -15.06 2.12 0.81
N ALA A 41 -16.12 1.44 1.27
CA ALA A 41 -17.50 1.85 1.06
C ALA A 41 -17.85 3.18 1.75
N THR A 42 -17.16 3.53 2.82
CA THR A 42 -17.34 4.81 3.52
C THR A 42 -16.45 5.92 2.96
N ALA A 43 -15.86 5.73 1.78
CA ALA A 43 -14.99 6.69 1.09
C ALA A 43 -13.84 7.23 1.96
N ARG A 44 -13.30 6.40 2.84
CA ARG A 44 -12.14 6.75 3.66
C ARG A 44 -10.84 6.60 2.86
N HIS A 45 -10.73 7.40 1.82
CA HIS A 45 -9.55 7.47 0.98
C HIS A 45 -8.59 8.52 1.52
N CYS A 46 -7.29 8.33 1.31
CA CYS A 46 -6.26 9.29 1.68
C CYS A 46 -5.15 9.34 0.64
N ILE A 47 -4.41 10.42 0.67
CA ILE A 47 -3.17 10.59 -0.08
C ILE A 47 -2.03 10.48 0.92
N VAL A 48 -1.06 9.61 0.63
CA VAL A 48 0.14 9.44 1.43
C VAL A 48 1.31 10.08 0.69
N PRO A 49 1.80 11.25 1.12
CA PRO A 49 2.95 11.88 0.50
C PRO A 49 4.22 11.13 0.91
N CYS A 50 5.10 10.87 -0.04
CA CYS A 50 6.41 10.29 0.22
C CYS A 50 7.46 10.79 -0.77
N GLU A 51 8.72 10.86 -0.32
CA GLU A 51 9.83 11.26 -1.19
C GLU A 51 10.26 10.15 -2.13
N ALA A 52 10.09 8.90 -1.71
CA ALA A 52 10.50 7.74 -2.49
C ALA A 52 9.78 6.47 -2.03
N ILE A 53 9.77 5.51 -2.94
CA ILE A 53 9.33 4.13 -2.71
C ILE A 53 10.55 3.23 -2.91
N TYR A 54 10.73 2.27 -2.02
CA TYR A 54 11.83 1.31 -2.12
C TYR A 54 11.27 -0.07 -2.48
N GLU A 55 11.86 -0.68 -3.51
CA GLU A 55 11.53 -2.01 -3.98
C GLU A 55 12.79 -2.88 -4.03
N GLN A 56 12.66 -4.17 -3.79
CA GLN A 56 13.78 -5.09 -3.91
C GLN A 56 13.94 -5.54 -5.37
N ASP A 57 15.10 -5.25 -5.96
CA ASP A 57 15.50 -5.77 -7.26
C ASP A 57 16.04 -7.20 -7.13
N TRP A 58 15.18 -8.18 -7.37
CA TRP A 58 15.54 -9.60 -7.27
C TRP A 58 16.44 -10.09 -8.38
N GLN A 59 16.54 -9.38 -9.49
CA GLN A 59 17.49 -9.68 -10.55
C GLN A 59 18.93 -9.32 -10.12
N ARG A 60 19.05 -8.31 -9.26
CA ARG A 60 20.33 -7.80 -8.71
C ARG A 60 20.53 -8.18 -7.24
N ARG A 61 20.32 -9.45 -6.88
CA ARG A 61 20.53 -9.96 -5.51
C ARG A 61 19.70 -9.24 -4.44
N ALA A 62 18.47 -8.88 -4.77
CA ALA A 62 17.53 -8.18 -3.88
C ALA A 62 18.05 -6.82 -3.35
N TRP A 63 18.79 -6.09 -4.14
CA TRP A 63 19.18 -4.74 -3.78
C TRP A 63 17.97 -3.82 -3.69
N ALA A 64 17.95 -2.99 -2.64
CA ALA A 64 16.92 -1.99 -2.51
C ALA A 64 17.09 -0.91 -3.58
N THR A 65 16.08 -0.76 -4.44
CA THR A 65 16.05 0.29 -5.47
C THR A 65 15.10 1.38 -5.05
N ARG A 66 15.57 2.61 -5.10
CA ARG A 66 14.79 3.81 -4.78
C ARG A 66 14.09 4.32 -6.04
N PHE A 67 12.77 4.52 -5.93
CA PHE A 67 11.95 5.18 -6.95
C PHE A 67 11.46 6.52 -6.39
N ASN A 68 11.72 7.58 -7.09
CA ASN A 68 11.25 8.94 -6.78
C ASN A 68 10.67 9.60 -8.02
N ALA A 69 10.00 10.72 -7.85
CA ALA A 69 9.53 11.54 -8.96
C ALA A 69 10.71 12.02 -9.82
N ALA A 70 10.53 12.06 -11.13
CA ALA A 70 11.60 12.44 -12.05
C ALA A 70 12.06 13.89 -11.86
N ASP A 71 11.17 14.76 -11.42
CA ASP A 71 11.42 16.17 -11.11
C ASP A 71 11.95 16.39 -9.68
N GLY A 72 12.13 15.31 -8.90
CA GLY A 72 12.53 15.38 -7.49
C GLY A 72 11.42 15.78 -6.52
N GLY A 73 10.18 15.89 -6.99
CA GLY A 73 9.01 16.23 -6.18
C GLY A 73 8.56 15.10 -5.26
N THR A 74 7.48 15.37 -4.52
CA THR A 74 6.83 14.40 -3.64
C THR A 74 5.91 13.49 -4.43
N LEU A 75 6.00 12.18 -4.23
CA LEU A 75 5.03 11.22 -4.76
C LEU A 75 3.76 11.27 -3.93
N ALA A 76 2.60 11.19 -4.58
CA ALA A 76 1.30 11.05 -3.96
C ALA A 76 0.82 9.60 -4.12
N VAL A 77 0.80 8.83 -3.04
CA VAL A 77 0.38 7.44 -3.07
C VAL A 77 -1.05 7.30 -2.55
N ALA A 78 -1.89 6.57 -3.28
CA ALA A 78 -3.26 6.31 -2.85
C ALA A 78 -3.31 5.38 -1.64
N GLY A 79 -4.14 5.71 -0.68
CA GLY A 79 -4.37 4.91 0.52
C GLY A 79 -5.83 4.90 0.95
N ILE A 80 -6.10 4.04 1.90
CA ILE A 80 -7.33 4.02 2.70
C ILE A 80 -6.97 4.17 4.17
N TRP A 81 -7.84 4.79 4.94
CA TRP A 81 -7.57 5.08 6.34
C TRP A 81 -8.77 4.77 7.24
N GLN A 82 -8.51 4.54 8.52
CA GLN A 82 -9.57 4.51 9.53
C GLN A 82 -9.04 4.82 10.92
N PRO A 83 -9.92 5.39 11.78
CA PRO A 83 -9.60 5.55 13.19
C PRO A 83 -9.70 4.21 13.91
N TRP A 84 -8.82 4.01 14.87
CA TRP A 84 -8.85 2.87 15.78
C TRP A 84 -8.71 3.36 17.22
N LYS A 85 -9.53 2.82 18.11
CA LYS A 85 -9.45 3.11 19.54
C LYS A 85 -8.66 2.01 20.23
N SER A 86 -7.53 2.38 20.81
CA SER A 86 -6.70 1.43 21.55
C SER A 86 -7.41 0.91 22.80
N PRO A 87 -7.00 -0.23 23.36
CA PRO A 87 -7.50 -0.72 24.64
C PRO A 87 -7.34 0.28 25.78
N GLY A 88 -6.33 1.14 25.72
CA GLY A 88 -6.10 2.26 26.65
C GLY A 88 -6.96 3.50 26.40
N GLY A 89 -7.87 3.45 25.41
CA GLY A 89 -8.80 4.54 25.11
C GLY A 89 -8.25 5.63 24.16
N GLN A 90 -7.03 5.52 23.70
CA GLN A 90 -6.41 6.47 22.77
C GLN A 90 -6.91 6.25 21.33
N TRP A 91 -7.26 7.32 20.64
CA TRP A 91 -7.57 7.28 19.21
C TRP A 91 -6.30 7.40 18.36
N ILE A 92 -6.14 6.46 17.44
CA ILE A 92 -5.01 6.39 16.50
C ILE A 92 -5.59 6.35 15.09
N GLN A 93 -5.10 7.22 14.21
CA GLN A 93 -5.38 7.12 12.79
C GLN A 93 -4.45 6.07 12.18
N SER A 94 -4.98 5.23 11.31
CA SER A 94 -4.19 4.20 10.63
C SER A 94 -4.51 4.15 9.15
N PHE A 95 -3.57 3.72 8.33
CA PHE A 95 -3.74 3.66 6.89
C PHE A 95 -3.07 2.44 6.26
N ALA A 96 -3.58 2.05 5.09
CA ALA A 96 -2.97 1.09 4.19
C ALA A 96 -2.82 1.73 2.80
N LEU A 97 -1.79 1.34 2.07
CA LEU A 97 -1.60 1.77 0.69
C LEU A 97 -2.47 0.93 -0.25
N VAL A 98 -3.01 1.55 -1.27
CA VAL A 98 -3.66 0.82 -2.36
C VAL A 98 -2.61 0.31 -3.32
N SER A 99 -2.70 -0.96 -3.70
CA SER A 99 -1.79 -1.58 -4.66
C SER A 99 -2.55 -2.20 -5.83
N LEU A 100 -1.90 -2.26 -6.97
CA LEU A 100 -2.41 -2.91 -8.19
C LEU A 100 -1.38 -3.90 -8.75
N SER A 101 -1.81 -4.72 -9.72
CA SER A 101 -0.90 -5.63 -10.39
C SER A 101 0.19 -4.85 -11.14
N ALA A 102 1.41 -5.34 -11.03
CA ALA A 102 2.57 -4.83 -11.76
C ALA A 102 3.04 -5.79 -12.85
N ASP A 103 2.32 -6.90 -13.09
CA ASP A 103 2.74 -7.93 -14.04
C ASP A 103 2.90 -7.37 -15.46
N ASP A 104 2.02 -6.45 -15.87
CA ASP A 104 2.07 -5.77 -17.17
C ASP A 104 2.87 -4.46 -17.17
N HIS A 105 3.38 -4.04 -16.01
CA HIS A 105 4.11 -2.79 -15.91
C HIS A 105 5.55 -2.97 -16.38
N ARG A 106 5.95 -2.23 -17.42
CA ARG A 106 7.25 -2.37 -18.09
C ARG A 106 8.47 -2.43 -17.14
N LEU A 107 8.46 -1.63 -16.08
CA LEU A 107 9.56 -1.54 -15.12
C LEU A 107 9.28 -2.35 -13.86
N LYS A 108 8.14 -2.14 -13.23
CA LYS A 108 7.83 -2.69 -11.89
C LYS A 108 7.71 -4.21 -11.84
N ARG A 109 7.35 -4.86 -12.95
CA ARG A 109 7.31 -6.33 -13.04
C ARG A 109 8.65 -7.00 -12.75
N GLU A 110 9.76 -6.26 -12.83
CA GLU A 110 11.10 -6.80 -12.65
C GLU A 110 11.57 -6.79 -11.18
N TYR A 111 10.85 -6.07 -10.30
CA TYR A 111 11.31 -5.79 -8.95
C TYR A 111 10.86 -6.78 -7.89
N HIS A 112 9.75 -7.45 -8.03
CA HIS A 112 9.30 -8.43 -7.05
C HIS A 112 9.89 -9.81 -7.30
N ARG A 113 10.11 -10.58 -6.21
CA ARG A 113 10.55 -11.96 -6.31
C ARG A 113 9.56 -12.76 -7.14
N SER A 114 10.06 -13.47 -8.14
CA SER A 114 9.25 -14.38 -8.93
C SER A 114 8.80 -15.58 -8.10
N ASP A 115 7.53 -15.93 -8.20
CA ASP A 115 6.97 -17.14 -7.59
C ASP A 115 7.19 -18.31 -8.54
N SER A 116 8.01 -19.28 -8.15
CA SER A 116 8.31 -20.48 -8.95
C SER A 116 7.10 -21.38 -9.21
N LYS A 117 6.01 -21.18 -8.46
CA LYS A 117 4.75 -21.93 -8.62
C LYS A 117 3.79 -21.30 -9.65
N ARG A 118 4.13 -20.12 -10.17
CA ARG A 118 3.30 -19.35 -11.11
C ARG A 118 4.00 -19.23 -12.46
N GLY A 119 3.21 -19.16 -13.53
CA GLY A 119 3.74 -18.88 -14.87
C GLY A 119 4.34 -17.47 -14.98
N PRO A 120 5.23 -17.22 -15.96
CA PRO A 120 5.94 -15.96 -16.09
C PRO A 120 5.03 -14.74 -16.29
N GLU A 121 3.82 -14.95 -16.83
CA GLU A 121 2.84 -13.88 -17.09
C GLU A 121 1.84 -13.66 -15.93
N GLN A 122 1.90 -14.46 -14.87
CA GLN A 122 0.95 -14.42 -13.76
C GLN A 122 1.66 -14.43 -12.40
N GLN A 123 2.68 -13.60 -12.26
CA GLN A 123 3.51 -13.57 -11.05
C GLN A 123 2.86 -12.88 -9.85
N ASP A 124 1.75 -12.18 -10.04
CA ASP A 124 1.08 -11.39 -9.00
C ASP A 124 2.02 -10.34 -8.37
N LYS A 125 2.89 -9.78 -9.20
CA LYS A 125 3.76 -8.68 -8.78
C LYS A 125 2.92 -7.44 -8.50
N ARG A 126 3.29 -6.71 -7.47
CA ARG A 126 2.47 -5.60 -6.98
C ARG A 126 3.23 -4.28 -7.06
N MET A 127 2.48 -3.20 -7.25
CA MET A 127 2.98 -1.83 -7.10
C MET A 127 1.94 -0.99 -6.38
N VAL A 128 2.39 0.01 -5.64
CA VAL A 128 1.48 0.99 -5.05
C VAL A 128 0.89 1.90 -6.13
N VAL A 129 -0.31 2.41 -5.90
CA VAL A 129 -0.96 3.36 -6.80
C VAL A 129 -0.36 4.74 -6.58
N ILE A 130 0.42 5.21 -7.54
CA ILE A 130 0.92 6.59 -7.56
C ILE A 130 -0.11 7.43 -8.32
N LEU A 131 -0.62 8.45 -7.67
CA LEU A 131 -1.59 9.37 -8.27
C LEU A 131 -0.85 10.39 -9.14
N PRO A 132 -1.35 10.68 -10.34
CA PRO A 132 -0.84 11.78 -11.15
C PRO A 132 -1.25 13.13 -10.54
N ASP A 133 -0.52 14.19 -10.87
CA ASP A 133 -0.70 15.52 -10.29
C ASP A 133 -2.11 16.10 -10.52
N ASP A 134 -2.74 15.75 -11.63
CA ASP A 134 -4.10 16.18 -11.98
C ASP A 134 -5.21 15.40 -11.24
N ALA A 135 -4.86 14.39 -10.46
CA ALA A 135 -5.78 13.60 -9.64
C ALA A 135 -5.77 13.99 -8.14
N ILE A 136 -5.03 15.05 -7.77
CA ILE A 136 -4.83 15.46 -6.39
C ILE A 136 -5.61 16.73 -6.04
#